data_50a4ff956339bfdd64bc60308e4d69f2
#
_entry.id   50a4ff956339bfdd64bc60308e4d69f2
#
_cell.length_a   1.000
_cell.length_b   1.000
_cell.length_c   1.000
_cell.angle_alpha   90.00
_cell.angle_beta   90.00
_cell.angle_gamma   90.00
#
_symmetry.space_group_name_H-M   'P 1'
#
loop_
_entity.id
_entity.type
_entity.pdbx_description
1 polymer ?
#
loop_
_entity_poly.entity_id
_entity_poly.type
_entity_poly.pdbx_seq_one_letter_code
_entity_poly.pdbx_strand_id
1 'polypeptide(L)'
;MEKKESVNYLPIVQAIEQLVQRAVSLKIKKENPNGDITSHTISGIRIAYLKKESFEITYANGIMTPMKKNESAPELLLTLFFANEKKEASVSIPMQERILAQPEGLLSLGWTKITLAIDELIDYFYASKIKDNKFHQEAHGNVVYLEDSVFEVSALEPIPSSLCDQMLHVVRDCYLAKHVAFVDANLTAKRELWIVVDSWGTRVIDHRDRVQFGLTPYFMNGQRRVYQSQLSGMFKDCDALRNYLSNELHPRLQEELFTLDRKQLESGIYPILLAPSAVGTLFHEAIAGHMLSGAYIADGISTVFKGKLGKRVAKEGFMEVLKHIQIWDCPRDERMLAAYQYDMEGTKARNVCLIDKGKVEGYLLDRNSAFRLKLENNGHALAGSFNEQLFADYFLLPEAVLPEPRVSNLEILVDSDYSLEEMKADFFRKFGYYLWVESSSGEVNVETGTFELKVDVVVKVYPNGKKEYFHGGVLSANLTDFLSAICAVSNHYGKNQGYCGAPSGVVPTEEVAPAMGMYGVNWVPYSLPGKNTILTLKRDKYVPKDWEQKTSSFEMWLKRWDLECCKIFVTLHFLFGEGRFAARFLCFFYKEVFSIEGFSSWRQKSWLSPR
;
A
#
# COMPACT_ATOMS: atom_id res chain seq x y z
N MET A 1 -1.42 -19.35 32.11
CA MET A 1 -0.94 -18.45 31.06
C MET A 1 0.31 -19.09 30.47
N GLU A 2 0.22 -19.63 29.27
CA GLU A 2 1.43 -20.08 28.56
C GLU A 2 2.30 -18.86 28.31
N LYS A 3 3.62 -19.03 28.53
CA LYS A 3 4.59 -17.98 28.30
C LYS A 3 4.64 -17.76 26.78
N LYS A 4 4.23 -16.58 26.30
CA LYS A 4 4.34 -16.25 24.87
C LYS A 4 5.80 -16.39 24.44
N GLU A 5 6.04 -17.03 23.32
CA GLU A 5 7.38 -17.05 22.71
C GLU A 5 7.82 -15.62 22.40
N SER A 6 9.07 -15.32 22.67
CA SER A 6 9.68 -14.02 22.32
C SER A 6 10.90 -14.23 21.43
N VAL A 7 11.21 -13.23 20.63
CA VAL A 7 12.39 -13.17 19.76
C VAL A 7 13.29 -12.05 20.28
N ASN A 8 14.53 -12.40 20.59
CA ASN A 8 15.51 -11.42 21.05
C ASN A 8 16.28 -10.84 19.87
N TYR A 9 16.05 -9.54 19.59
CA TYR A 9 16.73 -8.78 18.54
C TYR A 9 17.98 -8.04 19.02
N LEU A 10 18.30 -8.08 20.32
CA LEU A 10 19.45 -7.39 20.88
C LEU A 10 20.78 -7.74 20.18
N PRO A 11 21.07 -9.01 19.81
CA PRO A 11 22.29 -9.34 19.06
C PRO A 11 22.38 -8.65 17.69
N ILE A 12 21.26 -8.48 16.99
CA ILE A 12 21.20 -7.73 15.72
C ILE A 12 21.50 -6.26 15.95
N VAL A 13 20.88 -5.66 16.97
CA VAL A 13 21.12 -4.26 17.35
C VAL A 13 22.59 -4.02 17.69
N GLN A 14 23.18 -4.89 18.51
CA GLN A 14 24.60 -4.79 18.88
C GLN A 14 25.53 -4.92 17.67
N ALA A 15 25.19 -5.77 16.71
CA ALA A 15 25.95 -5.87 15.45
C ALA A 15 25.84 -4.59 14.62
N ILE A 16 24.64 -3.97 14.54
CA ILE A 16 24.45 -2.68 13.87
C ILE A 16 25.23 -1.57 14.59
N GLU A 17 25.19 -1.51 15.92
CA GLU A 17 25.97 -0.55 16.71
C GLU A 17 27.48 -0.67 16.46
N GLN A 18 28.00 -1.90 16.37
CA GLN A 18 29.40 -2.13 16.02
C GLN A 18 29.74 -1.62 14.61
N LEU A 19 28.86 -1.84 13.63
CA LEU A 19 29.04 -1.30 12.26
C LEU A 19 29.07 0.23 12.27
N VAL A 20 28.14 0.85 13.00
CA VAL A 20 28.03 2.30 13.13
C VAL A 20 29.31 2.87 13.75
N GLN A 21 29.75 2.34 14.88
CA GLN A 21 30.97 2.79 15.58
C GLN A 21 32.23 2.63 14.70
N ARG A 22 32.34 1.50 14.00
CA ARG A 22 33.46 1.22 13.12
C ARG A 22 33.49 2.16 11.91
N ALA A 23 32.34 2.46 11.29
CA ALA A 23 32.24 3.35 10.14
C ALA A 23 32.62 4.79 10.49
N VAL A 24 32.09 5.33 11.60
CA VAL A 24 32.41 6.71 12.03
C VAL A 24 33.90 6.89 12.40
N SER A 25 34.58 5.81 12.80
CA SER A 25 36.01 5.85 13.09
C SER A 25 36.92 5.89 11.86
N LEU A 26 36.36 5.70 10.65
CA LEU A 26 37.15 5.69 9.42
C LEU A 26 37.68 7.08 9.08
N LYS A 27 39.00 7.17 8.87
CA LYS A 27 39.69 8.32 8.29
C LYS A 27 40.00 8.01 6.83
N ILE A 28 39.29 8.66 5.94
CA ILE A 28 39.39 8.41 4.50
C ILE A 28 40.35 9.46 3.93
N LYS A 29 41.48 9.00 3.35
CA LYS A 29 42.40 9.86 2.60
C LYS A 29 42.38 9.42 1.16
N LYS A 30 42.08 10.32 0.24
CA LYS A 30 42.15 10.05 -1.19
C LYS A 30 42.93 11.13 -1.89
N GLU A 31 43.81 10.72 -2.81
CA GLU A 31 44.51 11.61 -3.70
C GLU A 31 43.59 12.06 -4.83
N ASN A 32 43.44 13.37 -5.02
CA ASN A 32 42.66 13.92 -6.11
C ASN A 32 43.40 13.78 -7.45
N PRO A 33 42.77 13.99 -8.61
CA PRO A 33 43.43 13.92 -9.91
C PRO A 33 44.61 14.91 -10.11
N ASN A 34 44.75 15.87 -9.21
CA ASN A 34 45.84 16.85 -9.22
C ASN A 34 47.00 16.47 -8.29
N GLY A 35 46.92 15.32 -7.60
CA GLY A 35 47.95 14.86 -6.68
C GLY A 35 47.80 15.35 -5.24
N ASP A 36 46.77 16.14 -4.92
CA ASP A 36 46.55 16.60 -3.53
C ASP A 36 45.81 15.55 -2.72
N ILE A 37 46.27 15.30 -1.50
CA ILE A 37 45.60 14.37 -0.57
C ILE A 37 44.52 15.15 0.19
N THR A 38 43.27 14.81 -0.07
CA THR A 38 42.12 15.33 0.67
C THR A 38 41.66 14.34 1.75
N SER A 39 41.36 14.87 2.94
CA SER A 39 40.81 14.08 4.05
C SER A 39 39.30 14.25 4.05
N HIS A 40 38.58 13.13 4.01
CA HIS A 40 37.11 13.11 4.13
C HIS A 40 36.75 12.46 5.45
N THR A 41 35.73 13.01 6.10
CA THR A 41 35.17 12.46 7.33
C THR A 41 33.72 12.03 7.11
N ILE A 42 33.37 10.86 7.58
CA ILE A 42 31.98 10.46 7.74
C ILE A 42 31.44 11.28 8.92
N SER A 43 30.51 12.17 8.66
CA SER A 43 29.87 12.99 9.72
C SER A 43 28.84 12.21 10.50
N GLY A 44 28.30 11.14 9.90
CA GLY A 44 27.36 10.25 10.54
C GLY A 44 27.00 9.03 9.69
N ILE A 45 26.32 8.10 10.32
CA ILE A 45 25.74 6.92 9.68
C ILE A 45 24.45 6.55 10.37
N ARG A 46 23.44 6.16 9.58
CA ARG A 46 22.19 5.55 10.03
C ARG A 46 22.01 4.22 9.33
N ILE A 47 21.61 3.21 10.06
CA ILE A 47 21.28 1.89 9.55
C ILE A 47 19.85 1.58 9.98
N ALA A 48 18.97 1.38 8.99
CA ALA A 48 17.63 0.86 9.18
C ALA A 48 17.58 -0.60 8.71
N TYR A 49 17.08 -1.47 9.57
CA TYR A 49 16.88 -2.90 9.32
C TYR A 49 15.39 -3.18 9.27
N LEU A 50 14.90 -3.86 8.24
CA LEU A 50 13.51 -4.23 8.06
C LEU A 50 13.39 -5.74 7.87
N LYS A 51 12.55 -6.37 8.69
CA LYS A 51 12.20 -7.79 8.61
C LYS A 51 10.71 -7.95 8.44
N LYS A 52 10.30 -8.82 7.51
CA LYS A 52 8.90 -9.17 7.28
C LYS A 52 8.71 -10.66 7.47
N GLU A 53 7.65 -11.03 8.18
CA GLU A 53 7.25 -12.42 8.38
C GLU A 53 5.72 -12.56 8.28
N SER A 54 5.26 -13.74 7.89
CA SER A 54 3.82 -14.02 7.83
C SER A 54 3.51 -15.48 8.06
N PHE A 55 2.28 -15.73 8.54
CA PHE A 55 1.60 -17.02 8.44
C PHE A 55 0.50 -16.90 7.41
N GLU A 56 0.39 -17.86 6.51
CA GLU A 56 -0.56 -17.83 5.41
C GLU A 56 -1.31 -19.15 5.28
N ILE A 57 -2.61 -19.05 5.03
CA ILE A 57 -3.49 -20.17 4.67
C ILE A 57 -4.31 -19.72 3.46
N THR A 58 -4.38 -20.58 2.45
CA THR A 58 -5.20 -20.34 1.27
C THR A 58 -6.22 -21.44 1.09
N TYR A 59 -7.38 -21.08 0.56
CA TYR A 59 -8.40 -21.99 0.08
C TYR A 59 -8.65 -21.67 -1.39
N ALA A 60 -8.41 -22.64 -2.24
CA ALA A 60 -8.64 -22.52 -3.67
C ALA A 60 -9.03 -23.87 -4.26
N ASN A 61 -9.95 -23.88 -5.22
CA ASN A 61 -10.40 -25.10 -5.90
C ASN A 61 -10.88 -26.22 -4.94
N GLY A 62 -11.54 -25.88 -3.85
CA GLY A 62 -12.02 -26.85 -2.87
C GLY A 62 -10.97 -27.39 -1.90
N ILE A 63 -9.73 -26.88 -1.95
CA ILE A 63 -8.61 -27.35 -1.14
C ILE A 63 -8.10 -26.22 -0.26
N MET A 64 -7.99 -26.50 1.03
CA MET A 64 -7.29 -25.63 1.98
C MET A 64 -5.83 -26.08 2.10
N THR A 65 -4.89 -25.15 1.93
CA THR A 65 -3.47 -25.45 2.12
C THR A 65 -3.12 -25.52 3.61
N PRO A 66 -2.12 -26.33 4.00
CA PRO A 66 -1.55 -26.24 5.33
C PRO A 66 -1.02 -24.80 5.60
N MET A 67 -1.07 -24.39 6.86
CA MET A 67 -0.49 -23.10 7.26
C MET A 67 1.00 -23.06 6.92
N LYS A 68 1.39 -22.02 6.21
CA LYS A 68 2.78 -21.80 5.80
C LYS A 68 3.34 -20.58 6.52
N LYS A 69 4.48 -20.75 7.18
CA LYS A 69 5.28 -19.62 7.67
C LYS A 69 6.19 -19.13 6.55
N ASN A 70 6.12 -17.85 6.25
CA ASN A 70 6.99 -17.19 5.27
C ASN A 70 7.83 -16.14 6.01
N GLU A 71 9.11 -16.12 5.72
CA GLU A 71 10.05 -15.09 6.20
C GLU A 71 10.80 -14.56 4.98
N SER A 72 10.71 -13.25 4.75
CA SER A 72 11.53 -12.61 3.72
C SER A 72 12.99 -12.53 4.19
N ALA A 73 13.92 -12.43 3.24
CA ALA A 73 15.26 -12.00 3.55
C ALA A 73 15.19 -10.59 4.17
N PRO A 74 15.88 -10.33 5.28
CA PRO A 74 15.91 -8.99 5.85
C PRO A 74 16.48 -7.97 4.89
N GLU A 75 15.94 -6.76 4.95
CA GLU A 75 16.40 -5.62 4.19
C GLU A 75 17.17 -4.67 5.10
N LEU A 76 18.25 -4.09 4.58
CA LEU A 76 19.05 -3.10 5.28
C LEU A 76 19.15 -1.85 4.40
N LEU A 77 18.89 -0.69 4.96
CA LEU A 77 19.15 0.61 4.36
C LEU A 77 20.28 1.29 5.13
N LEU A 78 21.41 1.45 4.48
CA LEU A 78 22.57 2.12 5.02
C LEU A 78 22.60 3.56 4.49
N THR A 79 22.52 4.55 5.35
CA THR A 79 22.64 5.96 4.99
C THR A 79 23.95 6.52 5.59
N LEU A 80 24.85 6.95 4.71
CA LEU A 80 26.12 7.58 5.08
C LEU A 80 26.01 9.10 4.91
N PHE A 81 26.47 9.83 5.91
CA PHE A 81 26.51 11.29 5.93
C PHE A 81 27.96 11.76 5.82
N PHE A 82 28.19 12.66 4.89
CA PHE A 82 29.49 13.26 4.64
C PHE A 82 29.43 14.75 4.87
N ALA A 83 30.41 15.26 5.56
CA ALA A 83 30.66 16.68 5.66
C ALA A 83 32.00 17.03 5.04
N ASN A 84 32.01 18.05 4.22
CA ASN A 84 33.21 18.83 3.94
C ASN A 84 33.02 20.26 4.44
N GLU A 85 34.07 21.10 4.39
CA GLU A 85 34.05 22.50 4.90
C GLU A 85 32.88 23.36 4.36
N LYS A 86 32.15 22.92 3.34
CA LYS A 86 31.12 23.71 2.63
C LYS A 86 29.78 23.03 2.45
N LYS A 87 29.68 21.69 2.56
CA LYS A 87 28.44 20.94 2.28
C LYS A 87 28.38 19.66 3.08
N GLU A 88 27.21 19.34 3.55
CA GLU A 88 26.84 18.04 4.08
C GLU A 88 25.93 17.33 3.08
N ALA A 89 26.15 16.05 2.84
CA ALA A 89 25.34 15.26 1.94
C ALA A 89 25.26 13.80 2.44
N SER A 90 24.17 13.13 2.15
CA SER A 90 24.00 11.72 2.48
C SER A 90 23.76 10.87 1.24
N VAL A 91 24.15 9.61 1.30
CA VAL A 91 23.82 8.58 0.31
C VAL A 91 23.28 7.36 1.01
N SER A 92 22.29 6.73 0.42
CA SER A 92 21.66 5.54 0.96
C SER A 92 21.86 4.34 0.05
N ILE A 93 22.20 3.19 0.64
CA ILE A 93 22.50 1.94 -0.05
C ILE A 93 21.59 0.85 0.50
N PRO A 94 20.76 0.22 -0.34
CA PRO A 94 19.91 -0.88 0.07
C PRO A 94 20.67 -2.21 -0.03
N MET A 95 20.30 -3.13 0.85
CA MET A 95 20.76 -4.52 0.84
C MET A 95 19.61 -5.45 1.22
N GLN A 96 19.51 -6.59 0.57
CA GLN A 96 18.56 -7.63 0.95
C GLN A 96 19.20 -9.01 0.79
N GLU A 97 19.54 -9.63 1.91
CA GLU A 97 20.21 -10.93 1.94
C GLU A 97 19.79 -11.73 3.17
N ARG A 98 19.64 -13.05 3.04
CA ARG A 98 19.26 -13.92 4.17
C ARG A 98 20.31 -13.93 5.29
N ILE A 99 21.58 -13.74 4.96
CA ILE A 99 22.67 -13.70 5.93
C ILE A 99 22.53 -12.54 6.93
N LEU A 100 21.81 -11.47 6.56
CA LEU A 100 21.53 -10.31 7.43
C LEU A 100 20.63 -10.65 8.62
N ALA A 101 20.02 -11.84 8.65
CA ALA A 101 19.28 -12.34 9.80
C ALA A 101 20.19 -12.78 10.96
N GLN A 102 21.50 -12.90 10.72
CA GLN A 102 22.50 -13.32 11.70
C GLN A 102 23.47 -12.17 11.99
N PRO A 103 23.84 -11.95 13.26
CA PRO A 103 24.77 -10.88 13.65
C PRO A 103 26.10 -10.90 12.88
N GLU A 104 26.69 -12.08 12.71
CA GLU A 104 27.97 -12.28 12.02
C GLU A 104 27.86 -11.95 10.53
N GLY A 105 26.77 -12.36 9.90
CA GLY A 105 26.47 -12.05 8.49
C GLY A 105 26.26 -10.57 8.27
N LEU A 106 25.55 -9.92 9.19
CA LEU A 106 25.31 -8.48 9.17
C LEU A 106 26.63 -7.71 9.32
N LEU A 107 27.49 -8.11 10.27
CA LEU A 107 28.81 -7.49 10.45
C LEU A 107 29.70 -7.64 9.21
N SER A 108 29.75 -8.84 8.62
CA SER A 108 30.60 -9.13 7.47
C SER A 108 30.14 -8.42 6.19
N LEU A 109 28.89 -8.69 5.78
CA LEU A 109 28.34 -8.11 4.55
C LEU A 109 28.11 -6.60 4.69
N GLY A 110 27.59 -6.16 5.83
CA GLY A 110 27.38 -4.74 6.10
C GLY A 110 28.69 -3.96 6.03
N TRP A 111 29.78 -4.48 6.62
CA TRP A 111 31.09 -3.84 6.53
C TRP A 111 31.61 -3.76 5.09
N THR A 112 31.51 -4.84 4.33
CA THR A 112 31.92 -4.87 2.92
C THR A 112 31.16 -3.82 2.10
N LYS A 113 29.87 -3.69 2.31
CA LYS A 113 29.03 -2.69 1.59
C LYS A 113 29.32 -1.26 2.03
N ILE A 114 29.60 -1.02 3.32
CA ILE A 114 30.02 0.29 3.84
C ILE A 114 31.32 0.73 3.14
N THR A 115 32.31 -0.17 3.05
CA THR A 115 33.59 0.19 2.42
C THR A 115 33.44 0.48 0.93
N LEU A 116 32.66 -0.32 0.19
CA LEU A 116 32.37 -0.06 -1.23
C LEU A 116 31.64 1.27 -1.42
N ALA A 117 30.63 1.55 -0.59
CA ALA A 117 29.89 2.79 -0.64
C ALA A 117 30.73 4.03 -0.39
N ILE A 118 31.69 3.92 0.54
CA ILE A 118 32.64 4.99 0.83
C ILE A 118 33.50 5.29 -0.39
N ASP A 119 33.97 4.26 -1.10
CA ASP A 119 34.79 4.43 -2.30
C ASP A 119 33.99 5.11 -3.42
N GLU A 120 32.76 4.68 -3.68
CA GLU A 120 31.86 5.30 -4.67
C GLU A 120 31.56 6.77 -4.35
N LEU A 121 31.30 7.08 -3.06
CA LEU A 121 31.02 8.42 -2.62
C LEU A 121 32.19 9.37 -2.80
N ILE A 122 33.39 8.89 -2.52
CA ILE A 122 34.61 9.68 -2.70
C ILE A 122 34.78 10.01 -4.18
N ASP A 123 34.57 9.04 -5.08
CA ASP A 123 34.63 9.25 -6.52
C ASP A 123 33.58 10.26 -6.99
N TYR A 124 32.39 10.22 -6.40
CA TYR A 124 31.30 11.16 -6.66
C TYR A 124 31.66 12.61 -6.24
N PHE A 125 32.25 12.82 -5.06
CA PHE A 125 32.64 14.16 -4.60
C PHE A 125 33.71 14.79 -5.47
N TYR A 126 34.52 13.98 -6.17
CA TYR A 126 35.51 14.46 -7.13
C TYR A 126 34.96 14.68 -8.55
N ALA A 127 33.90 14.00 -8.93
CA ALA A 127 33.22 14.21 -10.21
C ALA A 127 32.39 15.49 -10.18
N SER A 128 32.98 16.62 -10.53
CA SER A 128 32.44 17.99 -10.37
C SER A 128 31.14 18.33 -11.12
N LYS A 129 30.37 17.35 -11.63
CA LYS A 129 29.20 17.56 -12.51
C LYS A 129 27.99 16.71 -12.23
N ILE A 130 27.58 16.48 -10.99
CA ILE A 130 26.38 15.68 -10.78
C ILE A 130 25.29 16.53 -10.11
N LYS A 131 24.25 16.83 -10.91
CA LYS A 131 22.91 17.14 -10.46
C LYS A 131 22.21 15.79 -10.22
N ASP A 132 22.48 15.14 -9.11
CA ASP A 132 21.81 13.88 -8.79
C ASP A 132 20.95 14.04 -7.55
N ASN A 133 19.70 13.59 -7.66
CA ASN A 133 18.72 13.53 -6.57
C ASN A 133 19.10 12.55 -5.44
N LYS A 134 20.28 11.92 -5.52
CA LYS A 134 20.79 10.94 -4.53
C LYS A 134 21.31 11.56 -3.24
N PHE A 135 21.56 12.87 -3.21
CA PHE A 135 22.14 13.55 -2.05
C PHE A 135 21.08 14.37 -1.34
N HIS A 136 20.88 14.05 -0.07
CA HIS A 136 19.90 14.68 0.79
C HIS A 136 20.61 15.43 1.93
N GLN A 137 20.02 16.52 2.36
CA GLN A 137 20.30 17.13 3.66
C GLN A 137 19.15 16.79 4.59
N GLU A 138 19.46 16.44 5.83
CA GLU A 138 18.46 16.02 6.80
C GLU A 138 18.52 16.88 8.07
N ALA A 139 17.35 17.10 8.68
CA ALA A 139 17.28 17.59 10.03
C ALA A 139 17.61 16.43 11.00
N HIS A 140 18.59 16.62 11.87
CA HIS A 140 18.80 15.68 12.96
C HIS A 140 17.55 15.69 13.84
N GLY A 141 16.85 14.56 13.90
CA GLY A 141 15.70 14.38 14.81
C GLY A 141 16.14 14.29 16.27
N ASN A 142 15.21 14.35 17.18
CA ASN A 142 15.49 14.06 18.60
C ASN A 142 16.04 12.64 18.71
N VAL A 143 17.19 12.50 19.39
CA VAL A 143 17.79 11.19 19.68
C VAL A 143 16.84 10.39 20.57
N VAL A 144 16.60 9.16 20.20
CA VAL A 144 15.77 8.22 20.96
C VAL A 144 16.59 6.96 21.25
N TYR A 145 16.80 6.68 22.54
CA TYR A 145 17.51 5.50 23.00
C TYR A 145 16.57 4.59 23.79
N LEU A 146 16.36 3.36 23.28
CA LEU A 146 15.58 2.33 23.97
C LEU A 146 16.49 1.34 24.72
N GLU A 147 16.08 0.97 25.91
CA GLU A 147 16.79 0.01 26.76
C GLU A 147 16.79 -1.41 26.17
N ASP A 148 17.77 -2.22 26.53
CA ASP A 148 17.98 -3.56 25.98
C ASP A 148 16.76 -4.50 26.08
N SER A 149 16.00 -4.38 27.16
CA SER A 149 14.79 -5.20 27.38
C SER A 149 13.69 -5.01 26.33
N VAL A 150 13.66 -3.86 25.68
CA VAL A 150 12.65 -3.55 24.64
C VAL A 150 12.90 -4.34 23.35
N PHE A 151 14.13 -4.82 23.12
CA PHE A 151 14.49 -5.61 21.94
C PHE A 151 14.10 -7.09 22.04
N GLU A 152 13.46 -7.49 23.12
CA GLU A 152 12.79 -8.78 23.24
C GLU A 152 11.31 -8.62 22.84
N VAL A 153 10.99 -8.96 21.60
CA VAL A 153 9.66 -8.78 20.99
C VAL A 153 8.92 -10.11 20.99
N SER A 154 7.62 -10.11 21.34
CA SER A 154 6.80 -11.32 21.22
C SER A 154 6.83 -11.87 19.78
N ALA A 155 6.90 -13.19 19.61
CA ALA A 155 6.83 -13.78 18.27
C ALA A 155 5.49 -13.47 17.60
N LEU A 156 5.47 -13.41 16.26
CA LEU A 156 4.22 -13.35 15.50
C LEU A 156 3.41 -14.62 15.80
N GLU A 157 2.17 -14.44 16.22
CA GLU A 157 1.29 -15.57 16.52
C GLU A 157 0.77 -16.22 15.23
N PRO A 158 0.75 -17.56 15.14
CA PRO A 158 0.13 -18.25 14.04
C PRO A 158 -1.38 -18.00 14.03
N ILE A 159 -2.00 -18.14 12.86
CA ILE A 159 -3.45 -17.99 12.70
C ILE A 159 -4.16 -19.06 13.54
N PRO A 160 -5.08 -18.69 14.44
CA PRO A 160 -5.82 -19.66 15.26
C PRO A 160 -6.67 -20.61 14.39
N SER A 161 -6.69 -21.90 14.74
CA SER A 161 -7.50 -22.89 14.02
C SER A 161 -8.99 -22.51 13.98
N SER A 162 -9.52 -21.92 15.06
CA SER A 162 -10.90 -21.44 15.11
C SER A 162 -11.22 -20.38 14.06
N LEU A 163 -10.24 -19.55 13.66
CA LEU A 163 -10.41 -18.56 12.61
C LEU A 163 -10.37 -19.22 11.23
N CYS A 164 -9.56 -20.28 11.06
CA CYS A 164 -9.57 -21.11 9.86
C CYS A 164 -10.92 -21.79 9.66
N ASP A 165 -11.49 -22.33 10.75
CA ASP A 165 -12.82 -22.94 10.73
C ASP A 165 -13.90 -21.93 10.35
N GLN A 166 -13.85 -20.71 10.88
CA GLN A 166 -14.76 -19.63 10.49
C GLN A 166 -14.63 -19.28 9.01
N MET A 167 -13.42 -19.18 8.48
CA MET A 167 -13.19 -18.97 7.05
C MET A 167 -13.85 -20.07 6.22
N LEU A 168 -13.68 -21.34 6.61
CA LEU A 168 -14.31 -22.47 5.92
C LEU A 168 -15.85 -22.41 5.99
N HIS A 169 -16.42 -21.97 7.10
CA HIS A 169 -17.87 -21.76 7.20
C HIS A 169 -18.35 -20.70 6.22
N VAL A 170 -17.65 -19.57 6.14
CA VAL A 170 -17.98 -18.51 5.17
C VAL A 170 -17.86 -19.01 3.73
N VAL A 171 -16.80 -19.72 3.39
CA VAL A 171 -16.61 -20.33 2.06
C VAL A 171 -17.77 -21.29 1.74
N ARG A 172 -18.16 -22.13 2.69
CA ARG A 172 -19.31 -23.04 2.53
C ARG A 172 -20.60 -22.27 2.30
N ASP A 173 -20.86 -21.22 3.07
CA ASP A 173 -22.05 -20.39 2.91
C ASP A 173 -22.11 -19.72 1.53
N CYS A 174 -20.94 -19.31 0.99
CA CYS A 174 -20.85 -18.82 -0.39
C CYS A 174 -21.32 -19.89 -1.40
N TYR A 175 -20.89 -21.15 -1.25
CA TYR A 175 -21.30 -22.23 -2.17
C TYR A 175 -22.79 -22.57 -2.06
N LEU A 176 -23.45 -22.28 -0.94
CA LEU A 176 -24.90 -22.45 -0.78
C LEU A 176 -25.68 -21.35 -1.52
N ALA A 177 -25.04 -20.23 -1.84
CA ALA A 177 -25.66 -19.15 -2.59
C ALA A 177 -25.85 -19.53 -4.07
N LYS A 178 -27.00 -19.18 -4.63
CA LYS A 178 -27.26 -19.38 -6.07
C LYS A 178 -26.22 -18.60 -6.87
N HIS A 179 -25.79 -19.21 -7.98
CA HIS A 179 -24.88 -18.60 -8.94
C HIS A 179 -23.39 -18.59 -8.57
N VAL A 180 -22.98 -18.98 -7.38
CA VAL A 180 -21.56 -19.14 -7.06
C VAL A 180 -21.01 -20.38 -7.76
N ALA A 181 -19.98 -20.17 -8.59
CA ALA A 181 -19.32 -21.24 -9.34
C ALA A 181 -18.13 -21.81 -8.55
N PHE A 182 -17.30 -20.95 -7.99
CA PHE A 182 -16.19 -21.31 -7.11
C PHE A 182 -15.81 -20.12 -6.21
N VAL A 183 -15.00 -20.41 -5.21
CA VAL A 183 -14.57 -19.42 -4.20
C VAL A 183 -13.09 -19.62 -3.93
N ASP A 184 -12.34 -18.53 -3.96
CA ASP A 184 -11.00 -18.46 -3.40
C ASP A 184 -11.04 -17.65 -2.09
N ALA A 185 -10.28 -18.09 -1.10
CA ALA A 185 -10.13 -17.37 0.15
C ALA A 185 -8.71 -17.47 0.69
N ASN A 186 -8.28 -16.45 1.41
CA ASN A 186 -6.98 -16.45 2.09
C ASN A 186 -7.05 -15.76 3.44
N LEU A 187 -6.23 -16.26 4.35
CA LEU A 187 -5.92 -15.63 5.64
C LEU A 187 -4.42 -15.45 5.73
N THR A 188 -3.98 -14.27 6.13
CA THR A 188 -2.56 -13.99 6.33
C THR A 188 -2.37 -13.16 7.58
N ALA A 189 -1.63 -13.67 8.57
CA ALA A 189 -1.11 -12.88 9.68
C ALA A 189 0.29 -12.37 9.27
N LYS A 190 0.53 -11.07 9.39
CA LYS A 190 1.77 -10.42 8.93
C LYS A 190 2.37 -9.56 10.03
N ARG A 191 3.69 -9.54 10.07
CA ARG A 191 4.50 -8.59 10.84
C ARG A 191 5.49 -7.89 9.93
N GLU A 192 5.61 -6.59 10.13
CA GLU A 192 6.73 -5.77 9.69
C GLU A 192 7.43 -5.24 10.92
N LEU A 193 8.72 -5.54 11.07
CA LEU A 193 9.56 -5.11 12.19
C LEU A 193 10.73 -4.33 11.64
N TRP A 194 11.02 -3.17 12.24
CA TRP A 194 12.19 -2.39 11.88
C TRP A 194 13.00 -1.98 13.10
N ILE A 195 14.30 -1.86 12.87
CA ILE A 195 15.29 -1.41 13.86
C ILE A 195 16.04 -0.26 13.21
N VAL A 196 16.23 0.84 13.93
CA VAL A 196 17.03 1.97 13.47
C VAL A 196 18.08 2.30 14.51
N VAL A 197 19.34 2.34 14.05
CA VAL A 197 20.49 2.76 14.87
C VAL A 197 21.29 3.79 14.08
N ASP A 198 21.66 4.88 14.73
CA ASP A 198 22.50 5.91 14.12
C ASP A 198 23.69 6.30 15.00
N SER A 199 24.62 7.04 14.42
CA SER A 199 25.83 7.51 15.10
C SER A 199 25.60 8.65 16.08
N TRP A 200 24.40 9.21 16.13
CA TRP A 200 24.02 10.30 17.06
C TRP A 200 23.40 9.78 18.35
N GLY A 201 23.21 8.44 18.44
CA GLY A 201 22.70 7.76 19.62
C GLY A 201 21.26 7.30 19.51
N THR A 202 20.64 7.39 18.34
CA THR A 202 19.32 6.77 18.09
C THR A 202 19.45 5.26 18.10
N ARG A 203 18.55 4.59 18.83
CA ARG A 203 18.50 3.14 18.99
C ARG A 203 17.06 2.75 19.26
N VAL A 204 16.33 2.37 18.23
CA VAL A 204 14.90 2.04 18.31
C VAL A 204 14.55 0.73 17.62
N ILE A 205 13.48 0.10 18.09
CA ILE A 205 12.79 -1.00 17.46
C ILE A 205 11.30 -0.71 17.47
N ASP A 206 10.63 -1.05 16.37
CA ASP A 206 9.17 -0.99 16.30
C ASP A 206 8.64 -2.08 15.38
N HIS A 207 7.35 -2.38 15.45
CA HIS A 207 6.73 -3.36 14.58
C HIS A 207 5.24 -3.10 14.42
N ARG A 208 4.69 -3.61 13.31
CA ARG A 208 3.25 -3.60 13.02
C ARG A 208 2.78 -5.01 12.70
N ASP A 209 1.81 -5.48 13.47
CA ASP A 209 1.12 -6.74 13.21
C ASP A 209 -0.23 -6.45 12.58
N ARG A 210 -0.66 -7.31 11.66
CA ARG A 210 -1.98 -7.25 11.05
C ARG A 210 -2.43 -8.59 10.52
N VAL A 211 -3.73 -8.75 10.41
CA VAL A 211 -4.35 -9.92 9.78
C VAL A 211 -5.06 -9.48 8.52
N GLN A 212 -4.84 -10.18 7.41
CA GLN A 212 -5.53 -9.95 6.15
C GLN A 212 -6.46 -11.12 5.87
N PHE A 213 -7.65 -10.79 5.41
CA PHE A 213 -8.62 -11.73 4.89
C PHE A 213 -8.99 -11.35 3.48
N GLY A 214 -9.00 -12.33 2.59
CA GLY A 214 -9.51 -12.19 1.24
C GLY A 214 -10.52 -13.30 0.96
N LEU A 215 -11.64 -12.93 0.35
CA LEU A 215 -12.67 -13.84 -0.14
C LEU A 215 -13.07 -13.39 -1.53
N THR A 216 -12.94 -14.28 -2.49
CA THR A 216 -13.26 -14.00 -3.88
C THR A 216 -14.27 -15.03 -4.39
N PRO A 217 -15.58 -14.79 -4.24
CA PRO A 217 -16.59 -15.60 -4.89
C PRO A 217 -16.67 -15.25 -6.38
N TYR A 218 -16.75 -16.27 -7.19
CA TYR A 218 -16.93 -16.17 -8.64
C TYR A 218 -18.36 -16.58 -8.99
N PHE A 219 -19.12 -15.62 -9.51
CA PHE A 219 -20.52 -15.77 -9.81
C PHE A 219 -20.74 -16.09 -11.29
N MET A 220 -21.69 -16.96 -11.56
CA MET A 220 -22.11 -17.30 -12.92
C MET A 220 -23.58 -16.94 -13.11
N ASN A 221 -23.86 -15.97 -13.99
CA ASN A 221 -25.23 -15.68 -14.37
C ASN A 221 -25.72 -16.64 -15.47
N GLY A 222 -27.02 -16.66 -15.74
CA GLY A 222 -27.62 -17.50 -16.78
C GLY A 222 -27.08 -17.29 -18.20
N GLN A 223 -26.32 -16.21 -18.43
CA GLN A 223 -25.64 -15.91 -19.70
C GLN A 223 -24.21 -16.44 -19.77
N ARG A 224 -23.80 -17.28 -18.82
CA ARG A 224 -22.44 -17.88 -18.70
C ARG A 224 -21.32 -16.83 -18.51
N ARG A 225 -21.64 -15.69 -17.91
CA ARG A 225 -20.64 -14.69 -17.51
C ARG A 225 -20.18 -14.98 -16.11
N VAL A 226 -18.87 -14.94 -15.89
CA VAL A 226 -18.27 -15.03 -14.57
C VAL A 226 -18.02 -13.60 -14.08
N TYR A 227 -18.55 -13.28 -12.93
CA TYR A 227 -18.26 -12.06 -12.18
C TYR A 227 -17.44 -12.44 -10.96
N GLN A 228 -16.47 -11.61 -10.65
CA GLN A 228 -15.65 -11.75 -9.45
C GLN A 228 -16.03 -10.61 -8.51
N SER A 229 -16.31 -10.95 -7.27
CA SER A 229 -16.41 -9.96 -6.19
C SER A 229 -15.25 -10.21 -5.23
N GLN A 230 -14.59 -9.15 -4.82
CA GLN A 230 -13.48 -9.24 -3.88
C GLN A 230 -13.92 -8.65 -2.54
N LEU A 231 -14.21 -9.54 -1.60
CA LEU A 231 -14.52 -9.20 -0.22
C LEU A 231 -13.23 -9.38 0.58
N SER A 232 -12.47 -8.33 0.73
CA SER A 232 -11.19 -8.35 1.43
C SER A 232 -11.14 -7.28 2.50
N GLY A 233 -10.33 -7.51 3.53
CA GLY A 233 -10.10 -6.55 4.59
C GLY A 233 -8.77 -6.78 5.27
N MET A 234 -8.27 -5.71 5.87
CA MET A 234 -7.16 -5.76 6.81
C MET A 234 -7.69 -5.47 8.21
N PHE A 235 -7.15 -6.16 9.19
CA PHE A 235 -7.58 -6.08 10.57
C PHE A 235 -6.35 -6.00 11.47
N LYS A 236 -6.45 -5.23 12.54
CA LYS A 236 -5.38 -5.09 13.50
C LYS A 236 -4.96 -6.44 14.11
N ASP A 237 -5.94 -7.29 14.40
CA ASP A 237 -5.73 -8.59 15.05
C ASP A 237 -6.80 -9.62 14.65
N CYS A 238 -6.64 -10.83 15.13
CA CYS A 238 -7.57 -11.93 14.86
C CYS A 238 -8.97 -11.71 15.46
N ASP A 239 -9.10 -10.93 16.52
CA ASP A 239 -10.40 -10.67 17.15
C ASP A 239 -11.23 -9.69 16.33
N ALA A 240 -10.58 -8.64 15.80
CA ALA A 240 -11.22 -7.72 14.85
C ALA A 240 -11.70 -8.45 13.60
N LEU A 241 -10.87 -9.34 13.02
CA LEU A 241 -11.29 -10.17 11.88
C LEU A 241 -12.45 -11.11 12.26
N ARG A 242 -12.40 -11.76 13.43
CA ARG A 242 -13.48 -12.64 13.90
C ARG A 242 -14.80 -11.90 14.00
N ASN A 243 -14.78 -10.69 14.53
CA ASN A 243 -15.96 -9.84 14.60
C ASN A 243 -16.53 -9.51 13.21
N TYR A 244 -15.66 -9.15 12.27
CA TYR A 244 -16.03 -8.88 10.87
C TYR A 244 -16.67 -10.11 10.20
N LEU A 245 -16.03 -11.29 10.30
CA LEU A 245 -16.55 -12.53 9.71
C LEU A 245 -17.93 -12.90 10.28
N SER A 246 -18.15 -12.64 11.57
CA SER A 246 -19.40 -13.01 12.26
C SER A 246 -20.54 -12.04 11.98
N ASN A 247 -20.27 -10.74 11.87
CA ASN A 247 -21.31 -9.72 11.92
C ASN A 247 -21.46 -8.91 10.62
N GLU A 248 -20.39 -8.76 9.83
CA GLU A 248 -20.40 -7.85 8.70
C GLU A 248 -20.32 -8.55 7.34
N LEU A 249 -19.55 -9.62 7.24
CA LEU A 249 -19.29 -10.27 5.97
C LEU A 249 -20.54 -10.89 5.34
N HIS A 250 -21.41 -11.53 6.16
CA HIS A 250 -22.61 -12.18 5.63
C HIS A 250 -23.62 -11.19 5.00
N PRO A 251 -23.96 -10.06 5.65
CA PRO A 251 -24.75 -9.02 4.98
C PRO A 251 -24.13 -8.52 3.68
N ARG A 252 -22.80 -8.28 3.65
CA ARG A 252 -22.10 -7.85 2.43
C ARG A 252 -22.16 -8.89 1.33
N LEU A 253 -21.96 -10.17 1.65
CA LEU A 253 -22.07 -11.25 0.68
C LEU A 253 -23.49 -11.34 0.10
N GLN A 254 -24.53 -11.18 0.91
CA GLN A 254 -25.92 -11.15 0.43
C GLN A 254 -26.16 -9.95 -0.49
N GLU A 255 -25.63 -8.79 -0.17
CA GLU A 255 -25.75 -7.60 -1.01
C GLU A 255 -25.06 -7.81 -2.37
N GLU A 256 -23.88 -8.44 -2.41
CA GLU A 256 -23.19 -8.80 -3.65
C GLU A 256 -24.03 -9.72 -4.56
N LEU A 257 -24.81 -10.63 -3.99
CA LEU A 257 -25.70 -11.50 -4.78
C LEU A 257 -26.80 -10.71 -5.53
N PHE A 258 -27.28 -9.60 -4.97
CA PHE A 258 -28.24 -8.73 -5.65
C PHE A 258 -27.61 -7.89 -6.76
N THR A 259 -26.28 -7.84 -6.82
CA THR A 259 -25.56 -7.02 -7.79
C THR A 259 -25.30 -7.74 -9.13
N LEU A 260 -25.69 -9.01 -9.28
CA LEU A 260 -25.45 -9.79 -10.50
C LEU A 260 -26.17 -9.26 -11.74
N ASP A 261 -27.29 -8.56 -11.56
CA ASP A 261 -28.09 -7.94 -12.64
C ASP A 261 -27.94 -6.41 -12.66
N ARG A 262 -26.73 -5.91 -12.34
CA ARG A 262 -26.45 -4.47 -12.36
C ARG A 262 -26.74 -3.85 -13.72
N LYS A 263 -27.30 -2.65 -13.68
CA LYS A 263 -27.44 -1.78 -14.84
C LYS A 263 -26.24 -0.84 -14.92
N GLN A 264 -26.02 -0.24 -16.06
CA GLN A 264 -25.10 0.88 -16.18
C GLN A 264 -25.82 2.17 -15.82
N LEU A 265 -25.24 2.97 -14.93
CA LEU A 265 -25.71 4.33 -14.66
C LEU A 265 -25.12 5.26 -15.72
N GLU A 266 -25.93 6.08 -16.35
CA GLU A 266 -25.46 7.05 -17.35
C GLU A 266 -24.54 8.10 -16.72
N SER A 267 -23.70 8.75 -17.55
CA SER A 267 -22.91 9.89 -17.09
C SER A 267 -23.81 11.05 -16.69
N GLY A 268 -23.48 11.74 -15.61
CA GLY A 268 -24.29 12.88 -15.17
C GLY A 268 -24.01 13.31 -13.73
N ILE A 269 -24.76 14.29 -13.28
CA ILE A 269 -24.69 14.82 -11.91
C ILE A 269 -25.85 14.23 -11.10
N TYR A 270 -25.52 13.64 -9.98
CA TYR A 270 -26.45 12.93 -9.10
C TYR A 270 -26.35 13.41 -7.66
N PRO A 271 -27.44 13.32 -6.88
CA PRO A 271 -27.37 13.44 -5.42
C PRO A 271 -26.69 12.21 -4.84
N ILE A 272 -25.53 12.38 -4.19
CA ILE A 272 -24.70 11.30 -3.71
C ILE A 272 -24.55 11.39 -2.19
N LEU A 273 -24.72 10.27 -1.51
CA LEU A 273 -24.26 10.06 -0.15
C LEU A 273 -23.02 9.18 -0.20
N LEU A 274 -21.88 9.76 0.16
CA LEU A 274 -20.62 9.05 0.32
C LEU A 274 -20.65 8.32 1.66
N ALA A 275 -20.45 7.02 1.63
CA ALA A 275 -20.22 6.23 2.82
C ALA A 275 -18.92 6.65 3.53
N PRO A 276 -18.73 6.35 4.81
CA PRO A 276 -17.49 6.65 5.53
C PRO A 276 -16.23 6.15 4.81
N SER A 277 -16.26 4.96 4.18
CA SER A 277 -15.15 4.42 3.40
C SER A 277 -14.79 5.33 2.22
N ALA A 278 -15.79 5.79 1.47
CA ALA A 278 -15.58 6.68 0.33
C ALA A 278 -15.04 8.05 0.77
N VAL A 279 -15.51 8.57 1.90
CA VAL A 279 -15.00 9.82 2.50
C VAL A 279 -13.56 9.63 2.97
N GLY A 280 -13.25 8.53 3.67
CA GLY A 280 -11.89 8.20 4.09
C GLY A 280 -10.92 8.18 2.91
N THR A 281 -11.24 7.42 1.86
CA THR A 281 -10.46 7.36 0.62
C THR A 281 -10.30 8.74 -0.02
N LEU A 282 -11.39 9.52 -0.10
CA LEU A 282 -11.35 10.87 -0.66
C LEU A 282 -10.35 11.77 0.05
N PHE A 283 -10.44 11.86 1.39
CA PHE A 283 -9.57 12.74 2.16
C PHE A 283 -8.14 12.21 2.22
N HIS A 284 -7.95 10.90 2.16
CA HIS A 284 -6.65 10.28 2.00
C HIS A 284 -5.98 10.75 0.70
N GLU A 285 -6.62 10.51 -0.44
CA GLU A 285 -6.03 10.79 -1.76
C GLU A 285 -5.93 12.31 -2.01
N ALA A 286 -7.03 13.02 -1.83
CA ALA A 286 -7.13 14.41 -2.24
C ALA A 286 -6.49 15.41 -1.28
N ILE A 287 -6.19 15.03 -0.02
CA ILE A 287 -5.70 15.97 0.99
C ILE A 287 -4.48 15.40 1.73
N ALA A 288 -4.66 14.36 2.54
CA ALA A 288 -3.68 13.98 3.55
C ALA A 288 -2.50 13.21 2.98
N GLY A 289 -2.76 12.11 2.26
CA GLY A 289 -1.74 11.11 1.91
C GLY A 289 -0.67 11.62 0.96
N HIS A 290 -1.05 12.47 0.03
CA HIS A 290 -0.15 12.93 -1.02
C HIS A 290 0.03 14.45 -1.00
N MET A 291 -1.05 15.24 -0.93
CA MET A 291 -0.95 16.68 -1.10
C MET A 291 -0.39 17.43 0.12
N LEU A 292 -0.50 16.87 1.34
CA LEU A 292 0.12 17.38 2.56
C LEU A 292 1.39 16.62 2.96
N SER A 293 1.95 15.79 2.05
CA SER A 293 3.29 15.23 2.20
C SER A 293 4.34 16.34 2.15
N GLY A 294 5.15 16.44 3.20
CA GLY A 294 6.22 17.43 3.30
C GLY A 294 7.25 17.31 2.17
N ALA A 295 7.51 16.10 1.69
CA ALA A 295 8.39 15.87 0.54
C ALA A 295 7.84 16.57 -0.72
N TYR A 296 6.59 16.32 -1.08
CA TYR A 296 5.95 16.95 -2.25
C TYR A 296 5.78 18.47 -2.10
N ILE A 297 5.56 18.96 -0.87
CA ILE A 297 5.56 20.41 -0.57
C ILE A 297 6.96 21.01 -0.78
N ALA A 298 8.01 20.37 -0.28
CA ALA A 298 9.39 20.84 -0.40
C ALA A 298 9.88 20.82 -1.84
N ASP A 299 9.51 19.79 -2.62
CA ASP A 299 9.83 19.68 -4.04
C ASP A 299 9.02 20.64 -4.91
N GLY A 300 7.95 21.21 -4.37
CA GLY A 300 7.05 22.09 -5.10
C GLY A 300 6.08 21.37 -6.03
N ILE A 301 5.96 20.06 -5.87
CA ILE A 301 5.02 19.20 -6.60
C ILE A 301 3.60 19.48 -6.12
N SER A 302 3.36 19.50 -4.79
CA SER A 302 2.08 19.88 -4.22
C SER A 302 1.91 21.41 -4.24
N THR A 303 1.36 21.92 -5.33
CA THR A 303 1.18 23.37 -5.54
C THR A 303 0.04 23.96 -4.72
N VAL A 304 -1.00 23.17 -4.43
CA VAL A 304 -2.22 23.63 -3.73
C VAL A 304 -1.91 24.05 -2.30
N PHE A 305 -1.09 23.29 -1.59
CA PHE A 305 -0.80 23.51 -0.17
C PHE A 305 0.57 24.16 0.11
N LYS A 306 1.40 24.35 -0.91
CA LYS A 306 2.71 25.00 -0.76
C LYS A 306 2.57 26.42 -0.19
N GLY A 307 3.25 26.70 0.92
CA GLY A 307 3.24 28.00 1.59
C GLY A 307 1.89 28.36 2.25
N LYS A 308 1.04 27.36 2.51
CA LYS A 308 -0.26 27.51 3.16
C LYS A 308 -0.23 27.19 4.66
N LEU A 309 0.88 26.74 5.22
CA LEU A 309 0.99 26.49 6.66
C LEU A 309 0.58 27.74 7.45
N GLY A 310 -0.31 27.56 8.42
CA GLY A 310 -0.91 28.64 9.21
C GLY A 310 -1.98 29.44 8.47
N LYS A 311 -2.31 29.12 7.21
CA LYS A 311 -3.27 29.86 6.39
C LYS A 311 -4.50 29.02 6.08
N ARG A 312 -5.61 29.67 5.81
CA ARG A 312 -6.81 29.02 5.30
C ARG A 312 -6.64 28.59 3.85
N VAL A 313 -7.16 27.40 3.53
CA VAL A 313 -6.90 26.76 2.23
C VAL A 313 -7.79 27.31 1.13
N ALA A 314 -8.83 28.09 1.36
CA ALA A 314 -9.85 28.10 0.36
C ALA A 314 -10.52 29.41 -0.03
N LYS A 315 -11.04 29.41 -1.25
CA LYS A 315 -12.11 30.27 -1.78
C LYS A 315 -13.42 30.02 -1.01
N GLU A 316 -14.36 30.96 -1.04
CA GLU A 316 -15.57 30.98 -0.20
C GLU A 316 -16.39 29.68 -0.15
N GLY A 317 -16.62 29.00 -1.27
CA GLY A 317 -17.41 27.74 -1.29
C GLY A 317 -16.75 26.55 -0.60
N PHE A 318 -15.42 26.52 -0.55
CA PHE A 318 -14.64 25.48 0.09
C PHE A 318 -14.71 25.57 1.63
N MET A 319 -14.93 26.74 2.16
CA MET A 319 -14.92 26.99 3.61
C MET A 319 -16.13 26.42 4.35
N GLU A 320 -17.29 26.33 3.68
CA GLU A 320 -18.52 25.90 4.35
C GLU A 320 -18.44 24.49 4.94
N VAL A 321 -17.78 23.57 4.24
CA VAL A 321 -17.56 22.20 4.73
C VAL A 321 -16.39 22.14 5.69
N LEU A 322 -15.24 22.70 5.31
CA LEU A 322 -14.01 22.58 6.10
C LEU A 322 -14.08 23.29 7.43
N LYS A 323 -14.94 24.29 7.62
CA LYS A 323 -15.09 24.98 8.92
C LYS A 323 -15.58 24.09 10.06
N HIS A 324 -16.15 22.93 9.71
CA HIS A 324 -16.65 21.93 10.66
C HIS A 324 -15.74 20.73 10.79
N ILE A 325 -14.65 20.66 10.02
CA ILE A 325 -13.81 19.47 9.89
C ILE A 325 -12.43 19.72 10.48
N GLN A 326 -11.95 18.75 11.25
CA GLN A 326 -10.55 18.59 11.60
C GLN A 326 -10.02 17.33 10.92
N ILE A 327 -8.80 17.37 10.40
CA ILE A 327 -8.11 16.26 9.77
C ILE A 327 -6.82 16.00 10.52
N TRP A 328 -6.71 14.82 11.10
CA TRP A 328 -5.56 14.38 11.88
C TRP A 328 -4.93 13.14 11.27
N ASP A 329 -3.60 13.03 11.32
CA ASP A 329 -2.91 11.74 11.22
C ASP A 329 -2.41 11.31 12.59
N CYS A 330 -2.82 10.11 13.02
CA CYS A 330 -2.68 9.61 14.37
C CYS A 330 -1.86 8.29 14.41
N PRO A 331 -0.54 8.32 14.06
CA PRO A 331 0.30 7.12 14.07
C PRO A 331 0.40 6.45 15.43
N ARG A 332 0.19 7.19 16.52
CA ARG A 332 0.32 6.65 17.89
C ARG A 332 -0.95 6.07 18.47
N ASP A 333 -2.05 6.07 17.73
CA ASP A 333 -3.28 5.42 18.20
C ASP A 333 -3.20 3.90 17.98
N GLU A 334 -2.81 3.20 19.04
CA GLU A 334 -2.66 1.74 19.02
C GLU A 334 -3.95 0.96 18.76
N ARG A 335 -5.11 1.62 18.79
CA ARG A 335 -6.40 1.00 18.42
C ARG A 335 -6.57 0.87 16.91
N MET A 336 -5.79 1.60 16.14
CA MET A 336 -5.86 1.67 14.69
C MET A 336 -4.82 0.76 14.02
N LEU A 337 -5.09 0.37 12.78
CA LEU A 337 -4.35 -0.64 12.01
C LEU A 337 -2.89 -0.25 11.74
N ALA A 338 -2.66 1.00 11.39
CA ALA A 338 -1.35 1.47 10.92
C ALA A 338 -0.53 2.17 12.02
N ALA A 339 -0.82 1.84 13.29
CA ALA A 339 -0.14 2.46 14.42
C ALA A 339 1.33 2.05 14.51
N TYR A 340 2.16 3.00 14.93
CA TYR A 340 3.58 2.82 15.25
C TYR A 340 4.06 3.91 16.21
N GLN A 341 5.18 3.68 16.90
CA GLN A 341 5.77 4.61 17.87
C GLN A 341 6.97 5.37 17.29
N TYR A 342 7.74 4.71 16.41
CA TYR A 342 8.94 5.26 15.78
C TYR A 342 8.88 5.00 14.28
N ASP A 343 9.18 6.02 13.47
CA ASP A 343 9.25 5.84 12.02
C ASP A 343 10.53 5.08 11.58
N MET A 344 10.67 4.84 10.30
CA MET A 344 11.81 4.09 9.74
C MET A 344 13.09 4.93 9.61
N GLU A 345 13.07 6.19 10.07
CA GLU A 345 14.26 7.00 10.30
C GLU A 345 14.65 7.08 11.79
N GLY A 346 13.90 6.40 12.67
CA GLY A 346 14.11 6.39 14.11
C GLY A 346 13.55 7.61 14.84
N THR A 347 12.70 8.38 14.18
CA THR A 347 12.05 9.55 14.80
C THR A 347 10.78 9.11 15.53
N LYS A 348 10.58 9.64 16.75
CA LYS A 348 9.36 9.36 17.50
C LYS A 348 8.14 9.96 16.78
N ALA A 349 7.17 9.12 16.44
CA ALA A 349 5.94 9.52 15.79
C ALA A 349 5.09 10.43 16.68
N ARG A 350 4.42 11.40 16.07
CA ARG A 350 3.49 12.33 16.73
C ARG A 350 2.21 12.42 15.93
N ASN A 351 1.08 12.51 16.64
CA ASN A 351 -0.19 12.84 15.99
C ASN A 351 -0.11 14.27 15.45
N VAL A 352 -0.54 14.46 14.21
CA VAL A 352 -0.42 15.74 13.50
C VAL A 352 -1.80 16.21 13.07
N CYS A 353 -2.20 17.40 13.51
CA CYS A 353 -3.31 18.09 12.91
C CYS A 353 -2.87 18.64 11.56
N LEU A 354 -3.45 18.12 10.49
CA LEU A 354 -3.15 18.54 9.12
C LEU A 354 -3.98 19.76 8.74
N ILE A 355 -5.29 19.69 9.04
CA ILE A 355 -6.24 20.79 8.81
C ILE A 355 -7.13 20.96 10.03
N ASP A 356 -7.23 22.16 10.55
CA ASP A 356 -8.20 22.56 11.56
C ASP A 356 -9.14 23.61 11.00
N LYS A 357 -10.41 23.26 10.84
CA LYS A 357 -11.49 24.18 10.42
C LYS A 357 -11.10 25.02 9.19
N GLY A 358 -10.49 24.36 8.21
CA GLY A 358 -10.07 24.95 6.95
C GLY A 358 -8.72 25.66 6.96
N LYS A 359 -7.97 25.61 8.05
CA LYS A 359 -6.60 26.13 8.18
C LYS A 359 -5.60 24.98 8.13
N VAL A 360 -4.56 25.09 7.33
CA VAL A 360 -3.45 24.14 7.32
C VAL A 360 -2.61 24.31 8.57
N GLU A 361 -2.57 23.32 9.43
CA GLU A 361 -1.83 23.35 10.69
C GLU A 361 -0.53 22.53 10.63
N GLY A 362 -0.45 21.54 9.74
CA GLY A 362 0.71 20.68 9.64
C GLY A 362 0.89 20.01 8.28
N TYR A 363 2.07 19.44 8.11
CA TYR A 363 2.44 18.55 7.03
C TYR A 363 2.96 17.23 7.61
N LEU A 364 2.85 16.13 6.88
CA LEU A 364 3.54 14.89 7.21
C LEU A 364 5.02 15.05 6.85
N LEU A 365 5.92 14.81 7.79
CA LEU A 365 7.33 15.12 7.65
C LEU A 365 8.23 13.93 7.93
N ASP A 366 9.26 13.78 7.10
CA ASP A 366 10.48 13.05 7.33
C ASP A 366 11.64 14.01 7.68
N ARG A 367 12.84 13.50 7.92
CA ARG A 367 14.01 14.33 8.25
C ARG A 367 14.40 15.27 7.10
N ASN A 368 14.29 14.82 5.86
CA ASN A 368 14.65 15.63 4.69
C ASN A 368 13.67 16.79 4.47
N SER A 369 12.38 16.51 4.42
CA SER A 369 11.37 17.56 4.22
C SER A 369 11.30 18.53 5.40
N ALA A 370 11.46 18.04 6.62
CA ALA A 370 11.55 18.89 7.81
C ALA A 370 12.70 19.89 7.72
N PHE A 371 13.88 19.43 7.30
CA PHE A 371 15.04 20.29 7.10
C PHE A 371 14.78 21.36 6.02
N ARG A 372 14.28 20.93 4.86
CA ARG A 372 14.03 21.82 3.70
C ARG A 372 12.96 22.86 3.97
N LEU A 373 11.92 22.49 4.73
CA LEU A 373 10.83 23.38 5.11
C LEU A 373 11.11 24.18 6.38
N LYS A 374 12.23 23.89 7.07
CA LYS A 374 12.60 24.48 8.37
C LYS A 374 11.53 24.25 9.43
N LEU A 375 11.00 23.04 9.48
CA LEU A 375 10.01 22.58 10.43
C LEU A 375 10.59 21.48 11.32
N GLU A 376 9.91 21.21 12.44
CA GLU A 376 10.27 20.09 13.30
C GLU A 376 9.74 18.78 12.71
N ASN A 377 10.60 17.74 12.59
CA ASN A 377 10.21 16.41 12.12
C ASN A 377 9.17 15.80 13.06
N ASN A 378 8.15 15.17 12.50
CA ASN A 378 7.04 14.58 13.24
C ASN A 378 6.92 13.05 13.11
N GLY A 379 7.92 12.40 12.50
CA GLY A 379 8.05 10.95 12.52
C GLY A 379 7.06 10.23 11.61
N HIS A 380 6.98 10.64 10.34
CA HIS A 380 6.10 10.00 9.33
C HIS A 380 6.88 9.33 8.20
N ALA A 381 8.18 9.13 8.35
CA ALA A 381 9.03 8.48 7.37
C ALA A 381 8.79 6.97 7.32
N LEU A 382 8.06 6.49 6.33
CA LEU A 382 7.74 5.08 6.15
C LEU A 382 8.09 4.58 4.74
N ALA A 383 8.45 3.31 4.63
CA ALA A 383 8.67 2.61 3.38
C ALA A 383 8.01 1.23 3.39
N GLY A 384 7.54 0.78 2.25
CA GLY A 384 7.06 -0.59 2.09
C GLY A 384 8.21 -1.59 1.93
N SER A 385 9.35 -1.14 1.42
CA SER A 385 10.59 -1.89 1.22
C SER A 385 11.74 -0.90 1.07
N PHE A 386 12.97 -1.31 1.34
CA PHE A 386 14.16 -0.50 1.06
C PHE A 386 14.76 -0.81 -0.31
N ASN A 387 14.23 -1.81 -1.02
CA ASN A 387 14.69 -2.22 -2.33
C ASN A 387 13.56 -2.14 -3.35
N GLU A 388 13.81 -1.55 -4.49
CA GLU A 388 12.88 -1.56 -5.61
C GLU A 388 12.97 -2.91 -6.35
N GLN A 389 12.10 -3.86 -6.01
CA GLN A 389 12.10 -5.19 -6.64
C GLN A 389 11.53 -5.22 -8.06
N LEU A 390 10.78 -4.20 -8.47
CA LEU A 390 10.04 -4.20 -9.74
C LEU A 390 10.90 -4.11 -10.99
N PHE A 391 12.16 -3.66 -10.89
CA PHE A 391 13.05 -3.44 -12.03
C PHE A 391 14.48 -3.98 -11.88
N ALA A 392 14.79 -4.65 -10.77
CA ALA A 392 16.15 -5.14 -10.45
C ALA A 392 16.74 -6.12 -11.48
N ASP A 393 15.91 -6.75 -12.33
CA ASP A 393 16.38 -7.71 -13.34
C ASP A 393 16.99 -7.04 -14.60
N TYR A 394 16.97 -5.72 -14.72
CA TYR A 394 17.32 -5.07 -15.97
C TYR A 394 18.55 -4.16 -15.98
N PHE A 395 18.89 -3.49 -14.89
CA PHE A 395 20.09 -2.61 -14.87
C PHE A 395 20.62 -2.42 -13.46
N LEU A 396 21.98 -2.55 -13.32
CA LEU A 396 22.87 -1.97 -12.32
C LEU A 396 22.25 -1.68 -10.94
N LEU A 397 22.85 -2.11 -9.88
CA LEU A 397 22.56 -1.90 -8.43
C LEU A 397 21.15 -1.39 -8.09
N PRO A 398 20.36 -2.10 -7.29
CA PRO A 398 19.02 -1.67 -6.91
C PRO A 398 19.09 -0.24 -6.36
N GLU A 399 18.24 0.66 -6.86
CA GLU A 399 18.11 1.98 -6.26
C GLU A 399 17.53 1.86 -4.86
N ALA A 400 18.07 2.67 -3.95
CA ALA A 400 17.56 2.70 -2.59
C ALA A 400 16.16 3.32 -2.57
N VAL A 401 15.20 2.61 -2.02
CA VAL A 401 13.89 3.17 -1.67
C VAL A 401 14.02 3.81 -0.30
N LEU A 402 13.94 5.12 -0.26
CA LEU A 402 14.01 5.87 0.99
C LEU A 402 12.63 5.92 1.67
N PRO A 403 12.58 5.86 3.00
CA PRO A 403 11.37 6.25 3.72
C PRO A 403 10.99 7.69 3.35
N GLU A 404 9.70 7.93 3.15
CA GLU A 404 9.16 9.25 2.85
C GLU A 404 7.93 9.54 3.71
N PRO A 405 7.48 10.81 3.80
CA PRO A 405 6.29 11.16 4.60
C PRO A 405 5.05 10.43 4.07
N ARG A 406 4.48 9.55 4.91
CA ARG A 406 3.30 8.73 4.59
C ARG A 406 2.20 8.96 5.62
N VAL A 407 0.97 8.97 5.13
CA VAL A 407 -0.20 8.87 6.01
C VAL A 407 -0.23 7.50 6.68
N SER A 408 -0.73 7.45 7.89
CA SER A 408 -0.91 6.23 8.69
C SER A 408 -2.37 6.01 9.07
N ASN A 409 -2.83 6.65 10.12
CA ASN A 409 -4.18 6.54 10.67
C ASN A 409 -4.87 7.90 10.57
N LEU A 410 -5.66 8.09 9.53
CA LEU A 410 -6.34 9.34 9.24
C LEU A 410 -7.67 9.45 9.97
N GLU A 411 -7.87 10.49 10.75
CA GLU A 411 -9.15 10.80 11.40
C GLU A 411 -9.73 12.09 10.83
N ILE A 412 -10.92 12.01 10.26
CA ILE A 412 -11.72 13.15 9.81
C ILE A 412 -12.81 13.40 10.85
N LEU A 413 -12.56 14.33 11.75
CA LEU A 413 -13.45 14.66 12.84
C LEU A 413 -14.36 15.82 12.45
N VAL A 414 -15.64 15.73 12.82
CA VAL A 414 -16.63 16.76 12.50
C VAL A 414 -17.35 17.23 13.76
N ASP A 415 -17.61 18.53 13.80
CA ASP A 415 -18.46 19.17 14.79
C ASP A 415 -19.88 19.30 14.20
N SER A 416 -20.64 18.22 14.31
CA SER A 416 -21.99 18.13 13.73
C SER A 416 -22.87 17.18 14.54
N ASP A 417 -24.10 17.61 14.87
CA ASP A 417 -25.14 16.76 15.45
C ASP A 417 -26.05 16.12 14.38
N TYR A 418 -25.77 16.38 13.10
CA TYR A 418 -26.58 15.95 11.98
C TYR A 418 -26.41 14.44 11.73
N SER A 419 -27.46 13.69 11.96
CA SER A 419 -27.44 12.23 11.80
C SER A 419 -27.50 11.80 10.34
N LEU A 420 -27.02 10.58 10.04
CA LEU A 420 -27.15 9.99 8.72
C LEU A 420 -28.60 9.84 8.27
N GLU A 421 -29.52 9.54 9.20
CA GLU A 421 -30.94 9.39 8.87
C GLU A 421 -31.60 10.72 8.52
N GLU A 422 -31.26 11.79 9.20
CA GLU A 422 -31.69 13.15 8.84
C GLU A 422 -31.14 13.54 7.45
N MET A 423 -29.87 13.25 7.18
CA MET A 423 -29.26 13.49 5.88
C MET A 423 -29.99 12.72 4.77
N LYS A 424 -30.30 11.44 4.96
CA LYS A 424 -31.07 10.62 4.01
C LYS A 424 -32.46 11.23 3.77
N ALA A 425 -33.15 11.64 4.84
CA ALA A 425 -34.47 12.26 4.76
C ALA A 425 -34.44 13.57 3.96
N ASP A 426 -33.41 14.41 4.15
CA ASP A 426 -33.27 15.67 3.43
C ASP A 426 -32.97 15.44 1.95
N PHE A 427 -32.13 14.45 1.62
CA PHE A 427 -31.87 14.08 0.23
C PHE A 427 -33.11 13.52 -0.45
N PHE A 428 -33.91 12.69 0.23
CA PHE A 428 -35.20 12.24 -0.29
C PHE A 428 -36.15 13.41 -0.54
N ARG A 429 -36.23 14.36 0.40
CA ARG A 429 -37.10 15.53 0.27
C ARG A 429 -36.69 16.41 -0.90
N LYS A 430 -35.38 16.62 -1.11
CA LYS A 430 -34.83 17.52 -2.11
C LYS A 430 -34.78 16.91 -3.50
N PHE A 431 -34.42 15.63 -3.61
CA PHE A 431 -34.10 14.99 -4.88
C PHE A 431 -34.99 13.77 -5.22
N GLY A 432 -35.78 13.27 -4.28
CA GLY A 432 -36.61 12.07 -4.45
C GLY A 432 -35.84 10.74 -4.37
N TYR A 433 -34.52 10.76 -4.33
CA TYR A 433 -33.63 9.62 -4.19
C TYR A 433 -32.22 10.09 -3.86
N TYR A 434 -31.34 9.15 -3.52
CA TYR A 434 -29.88 9.37 -3.51
C TYR A 434 -29.14 8.16 -4.06
N LEU A 435 -27.89 8.37 -4.47
CA LEU A 435 -26.92 7.30 -4.73
C LEU A 435 -26.09 7.09 -3.49
N TRP A 436 -26.09 5.86 -2.94
CA TRP A 436 -25.15 5.46 -1.92
C TRP A 436 -23.88 4.95 -2.58
N VAL A 437 -22.73 5.51 -2.21
CA VAL A 437 -21.43 5.23 -2.82
C VAL A 437 -20.45 4.80 -1.75
N GLU A 438 -19.92 3.60 -1.91
CA GLU A 438 -18.76 3.08 -1.15
C GLU A 438 -17.55 3.02 -2.07
N SER A 439 -16.38 3.32 -1.54
CA SER A 439 -15.11 3.24 -2.27
C SER A 439 -13.98 2.93 -1.30
N SER A 440 -13.01 2.14 -1.77
CA SER A 440 -11.76 1.85 -1.07
C SER A 440 -10.55 2.15 -1.96
N SER A 441 -10.75 2.83 -3.10
CA SER A 441 -9.70 3.10 -4.06
C SER A 441 -9.87 4.48 -4.68
N GLY A 442 -8.76 5.19 -4.84
CA GLY A 442 -8.70 6.50 -5.47
C GLY A 442 -7.32 6.75 -6.04
N GLU A 443 -7.19 7.84 -6.77
CA GLU A 443 -5.92 8.33 -7.29
C GLU A 443 -5.94 9.86 -7.30
N VAL A 444 -4.77 10.48 -7.08
CA VAL A 444 -4.61 11.93 -7.17
C VAL A 444 -3.43 12.30 -8.06
N ASN A 445 -3.61 13.29 -8.90
CA ASN A 445 -2.53 13.99 -9.54
C ASN A 445 -2.11 15.17 -8.64
N VAL A 446 -0.98 15.03 -7.96
CA VAL A 446 -0.52 15.98 -6.94
C VAL A 446 -0.18 17.36 -7.54
N GLU A 447 0.26 17.41 -8.81
CA GLU A 447 0.62 18.65 -9.51
C GLU A 447 -0.61 19.49 -9.83
N THR A 448 -1.68 18.84 -10.33
CA THR A 448 -2.90 19.54 -10.77
C THR A 448 -3.97 19.62 -9.69
N GLY A 449 -3.90 18.77 -8.66
CA GLY A 449 -4.95 18.61 -7.65
C GLY A 449 -6.20 17.93 -8.19
N THR A 450 -6.13 17.29 -9.38
CA THR A 450 -7.23 16.47 -9.90
C THR A 450 -7.16 15.09 -9.26
N PHE A 451 -8.30 14.61 -8.78
CA PHE A 451 -8.38 13.26 -8.23
C PHE A 451 -9.55 12.49 -8.81
N GLU A 452 -9.49 11.18 -8.65
CA GLU A 452 -10.50 10.22 -9.05
C GLU A 452 -10.84 9.30 -7.88
N LEU A 453 -12.12 9.25 -7.53
CA LEU A 453 -12.66 8.27 -6.61
C LEU A 453 -13.25 7.12 -7.42
N LYS A 454 -12.64 5.94 -7.31
CA LYS A 454 -13.06 4.73 -8.02
C LYS A 454 -14.13 4.01 -7.20
N VAL A 455 -15.25 3.73 -7.82
CA VAL A 455 -16.41 3.12 -7.18
C VAL A 455 -16.76 1.82 -7.89
N ASP A 456 -16.88 0.72 -7.16
CA ASP A 456 -17.19 -0.58 -7.76
C ASP A 456 -18.69 -0.80 -7.94
N VAL A 457 -19.49 -0.33 -7.00
CA VAL A 457 -20.95 -0.46 -6.98
C VAL A 457 -21.60 0.82 -6.54
N VAL A 458 -22.68 1.19 -7.22
CA VAL A 458 -23.56 2.31 -6.84
C VAL A 458 -24.94 1.77 -6.53
N VAL A 459 -25.49 2.17 -5.40
CA VAL A 459 -26.84 1.81 -4.99
C VAL A 459 -27.74 3.03 -5.02
N LYS A 460 -28.73 3.05 -5.92
CA LYS A 460 -29.77 4.07 -5.92
C LYS A 460 -30.87 3.70 -4.95
N VAL A 461 -31.10 4.55 -3.98
CA VAL A 461 -32.06 4.31 -2.88
C VAL A 461 -33.23 5.28 -3.00
N TYR A 462 -34.44 4.76 -2.87
CA TYR A 462 -35.70 5.50 -2.92
C TYR A 462 -36.37 5.59 -1.55
N PRO A 463 -37.27 6.58 -1.31
CA PRO A 463 -37.95 6.78 -0.03
C PRO A 463 -38.75 5.58 0.47
N ASN A 464 -39.24 4.73 -0.45
CA ASN A 464 -39.99 3.51 -0.11
C ASN A 464 -39.08 2.30 0.22
N GLY A 465 -37.77 2.52 0.35
CA GLY A 465 -36.78 1.48 0.63
C GLY A 465 -36.37 0.66 -0.59
N LYS A 466 -36.92 0.92 -1.81
CA LYS A 466 -36.47 0.25 -3.02
C LYS A 466 -35.01 0.61 -3.30
N LYS A 467 -34.21 -0.40 -3.65
CA LYS A 467 -32.83 -0.27 -4.07
C LYS A 467 -32.66 -0.71 -5.53
N GLU A 468 -31.85 0.01 -6.29
CA GLU A 468 -31.39 -0.38 -7.63
C GLU A 468 -29.86 -0.35 -7.66
N TYR A 469 -29.24 -1.40 -8.19
CA TYR A 469 -27.79 -1.58 -8.20
C TYR A 469 -27.23 -1.29 -9.59
N PHE A 470 -26.13 -0.56 -9.63
CA PHE A 470 -25.46 -0.16 -10.85
C PHE A 470 -24.00 -0.57 -10.84
N HIS A 471 -23.43 -0.79 -12.03
CA HIS A 471 -22.00 -0.94 -12.20
C HIS A 471 -21.28 0.31 -11.73
N GLY A 472 -20.05 0.12 -11.30
CA GLY A 472 -19.18 1.18 -10.83
C GLY A 472 -18.78 2.18 -11.92
N GLY A 473 -18.02 3.16 -11.48
CA GLY A 473 -17.53 4.25 -12.29
C GLY A 473 -16.62 5.15 -11.48
N VAL A 474 -16.44 6.37 -11.93
CA VAL A 474 -15.53 7.35 -11.38
C VAL A 474 -16.25 8.63 -11.04
N LEU A 475 -15.97 9.17 -9.86
CA LEU A 475 -16.22 10.56 -9.52
C LEU A 475 -14.88 11.29 -9.68
N SER A 476 -14.76 12.16 -10.67
CA SER A 476 -13.55 12.91 -10.95
C SER A 476 -13.80 14.40 -10.91
N ALA A 477 -12.93 15.13 -10.22
CA ALA A 477 -12.94 16.58 -10.17
C ALA A 477 -11.56 17.11 -9.73
N ASN A 478 -11.34 18.42 -9.85
CA ASN A 478 -10.28 19.03 -9.07
C ASN A 478 -10.73 19.15 -7.60
N LEU A 479 -9.77 19.22 -6.70
CA LEU A 479 -10.00 19.26 -5.26
C LEU A 479 -10.99 20.36 -4.85
N THR A 480 -10.87 21.56 -5.41
CA THR A 480 -11.71 22.71 -5.06
C THR A 480 -13.18 22.47 -5.42
N ASP A 481 -13.45 21.97 -6.63
CA ASP A 481 -14.80 21.70 -7.10
C ASP A 481 -15.46 20.56 -6.33
N PHE A 482 -14.68 19.53 -6.03
CA PHE A 482 -15.18 18.38 -5.29
C PHE A 482 -15.58 18.77 -3.86
N LEU A 483 -14.72 19.45 -3.14
CA LEU A 483 -15.02 19.87 -1.77
C LEU A 483 -16.16 20.89 -1.74
N SER A 484 -16.28 21.72 -2.76
CA SER A 484 -17.42 22.65 -2.91
C SER A 484 -18.76 21.93 -3.20
N ALA A 485 -18.71 20.74 -3.72
CA ALA A 485 -19.89 19.91 -3.97
C ALA A 485 -20.41 19.20 -2.72
N ILE A 486 -19.61 19.09 -1.65
CA ILE A 486 -20.07 18.55 -0.37
C ILE A 486 -21.01 19.55 0.28
N CYS A 487 -22.25 19.13 0.51
CA CYS A 487 -23.31 19.99 1.01
C CYS A 487 -23.86 19.56 2.38
N ALA A 488 -23.45 18.41 2.90
CA ALA A 488 -23.87 17.89 4.19
C ALA A 488 -22.76 16.98 4.80
N VAL A 489 -22.62 17.02 6.12
CA VAL A 489 -21.68 16.18 6.87
C VAL A 489 -22.41 15.62 8.08
N SER A 490 -22.43 14.28 8.21
CA SER A 490 -23.11 13.62 9.32
C SER A 490 -22.17 13.30 10.47
N ASN A 491 -22.75 12.91 11.60
CA ASN A 491 -22.03 12.35 12.74
C ASN A 491 -21.91 10.81 12.69
N HIS A 492 -22.26 10.18 11.57
CA HIS A 492 -22.15 8.72 11.39
C HIS A 492 -20.78 8.34 10.88
N TYR A 493 -19.97 7.73 11.72
CA TYR A 493 -18.61 7.32 11.42
C TYR A 493 -18.51 5.87 11.00
N GLY A 494 -17.52 5.60 10.17
CA GLY A 494 -17.06 4.27 9.80
C GLY A 494 -15.58 4.26 9.48
N LYS A 495 -15.07 3.08 9.16
CA LYS A 495 -13.64 2.85 8.90
C LYS A 495 -13.42 2.42 7.46
N ASN A 496 -12.29 2.81 6.91
CA ASN A 496 -11.70 2.24 5.72
C ASN A 496 -10.29 1.75 6.07
N GLN A 497 -9.93 0.57 5.61
CA GLN A 497 -8.64 -0.06 5.91
C GLN A 497 -8.05 -0.55 4.60
N GLY A 498 -6.84 -0.14 4.31
CA GLY A 498 -6.24 -0.41 3.03
C GLY A 498 -4.73 -0.22 3.01
N TYR A 499 -4.23 0.00 1.82
CA TYR A 499 -2.83 0.31 1.55
C TYR A 499 -2.72 1.62 0.78
N CYS A 500 -1.77 2.44 1.20
CA CYS A 500 -1.32 3.60 0.45
C CYS A 500 -0.11 3.23 -0.39
N GLY A 501 -0.15 3.50 -1.70
CA GLY A 501 0.97 3.33 -2.63
C GLY A 501 1.67 4.66 -2.89
N ALA A 502 3.00 4.70 -2.83
CA ALA A 502 3.84 5.85 -3.19
C ALA A 502 5.22 5.34 -3.64
N PRO A 503 6.15 6.21 -4.08
CA PRO A 503 7.50 5.78 -4.46
C PRO A 503 8.23 4.98 -3.39
N SER A 504 8.02 5.25 -2.11
CA SER A 504 8.56 4.45 -1.01
C SER A 504 7.88 3.07 -0.83
N GLY A 505 7.04 2.65 -1.75
CA GLY A 505 6.34 1.36 -1.72
C GLY A 505 4.96 1.45 -1.05
N VAL A 506 4.45 0.30 -0.64
CA VAL A 506 3.08 0.13 -0.15
C VAL A 506 3.08 0.02 1.37
N VAL A 507 2.37 0.91 2.06
CA VAL A 507 2.22 0.89 3.52
C VAL A 507 0.75 0.76 3.93
N PRO A 508 0.43 0.09 5.06
CA PRO A 508 -0.95 0.00 5.54
C PRO A 508 -1.46 1.35 6.04
N THR A 509 -2.75 1.59 5.87
CA THR A 509 -3.46 2.77 6.36
C THR A 509 -4.83 2.43 6.92
N GLU A 510 -5.32 3.26 7.82
CA GLU A 510 -6.71 3.24 8.28
C GLU A 510 -7.27 4.66 8.26
N GLU A 511 -8.46 4.82 7.72
CA GLU A 511 -9.19 6.08 7.74
C GLU A 511 -10.47 5.93 8.58
N VAL A 512 -10.70 6.87 9.48
CA VAL A 512 -11.96 7.03 10.22
C VAL A 512 -12.62 8.30 9.74
N ALA A 513 -13.80 8.19 9.16
CA ALA A 513 -14.47 9.31 8.52
C ALA A 513 -15.99 9.29 8.77
N PRO A 514 -16.68 10.44 8.71
CA PRO A 514 -18.14 10.51 8.70
C PRO A 514 -18.70 10.26 7.32
N ALA A 515 -19.97 9.88 7.21
CA ALA A 515 -20.68 9.93 5.93
C ALA A 515 -20.96 11.37 5.52
N MET A 516 -20.86 11.67 4.20
CA MET A 516 -21.06 13.01 3.64
C MET A 516 -22.04 12.99 2.46
N GLY A 517 -22.83 14.05 2.36
CA GLY A 517 -23.72 14.29 1.23
C GLY A 517 -23.11 15.25 0.23
N MET A 518 -23.21 14.97 -1.06
CA MET A 518 -22.70 15.83 -2.13
C MET A 518 -23.64 15.94 -3.33
N TYR A 519 -23.50 17.04 -4.06
CA TYR A 519 -24.18 17.28 -5.31
C TYR A 519 -23.38 18.26 -6.16
N GLY A 520 -23.17 17.92 -7.45
CA GLY A 520 -22.46 18.81 -8.38
C GLY A 520 -21.23 18.22 -9.03
N VAL A 521 -20.79 17.00 -8.63
CA VAL A 521 -19.68 16.29 -9.29
C VAL A 521 -20.24 15.36 -10.37
N ASN A 522 -19.52 15.27 -11.47
CA ASN A 522 -19.89 14.42 -12.59
C ASN A 522 -19.53 12.96 -12.32
N TRP A 523 -20.51 12.09 -12.51
CA TRP A 523 -20.35 10.64 -12.52
C TRP A 523 -20.02 10.17 -13.93
N VAL A 524 -18.98 9.34 -14.07
CA VAL A 524 -18.61 8.68 -15.33
C VAL A 524 -18.56 7.17 -15.10
N PRO A 525 -19.43 6.39 -15.76
CA PRO A 525 -19.42 4.94 -15.62
C PRO A 525 -18.15 4.34 -16.23
N TYR A 526 -17.68 3.21 -15.68
CA TYR A 526 -16.66 2.42 -16.34
C TYR A 526 -17.17 1.93 -17.70
N SER A 527 -16.30 1.92 -18.71
CA SER A 527 -16.58 1.23 -19.94
C SER A 527 -16.83 -0.25 -19.64
N LEU A 528 -18.03 -0.73 -19.89
CA LEU A 528 -18.25 -2.17 -19.80
C LEU A 528 -17.31 -2.86 -20.79
N PRO A 529 -16.57 -3.90 -20.37
CA PRO A 529 -15.74 -4.65 -21.31
C PRO A 529 -16.62 -5.09 -22.48
N GLY A 530 -16.19 -4.75 -23.70
CA GLY A 530 -16.92 -5.09 -24.92
C GLY A 530 -17.26 -6.57 -24.92
N LYS A 531 -18.35 -6.96 -25.62
CA LYS A 531 -18.82 -8.36 -25.68
C LYS A 531 -17.73 -9.36 -26.04
N ASN A 532 -16.61 -8.92 -26.58
CA ASN A 532 -15.49 -9.74 -27.03
C ASN A 532 -14.41 -9.99 -25.95
N THR A 533 -14.47 -9.34 -24.79
CA THR A 533 -13.48 -9.48 -23.72
C THR A 533 -13.92 -10.45 -22.62
N ILE A 534 -15.11 -11.02 -22.75
CA ILE A 534 -15.66 -11.93 -21.74
C ILE A 534 -15.27 -13.35 -22.09
N LEU A 535 -14.47 -13.97 -21.23
CA LEU A 535 -14.22 -15.41 -21.25
C LEU A 535 -15.56 -16.14 -21.10
N THR A 536 -16.11 -16.62 -22.22
CA THR A 536 -17.30 -17.45 -22.19
C THR A 536 -16.88 -18.88 -21.86
N LEU A 537 -16.95 -19.25 -20.60
CA LEU A 537 -16.72 -20.63 -20.17
C LEU A 537 -17.92 -21.49 -20.63
N LYS A 538 -17.69 -22.48 -21.46
CA LYS A 538 -18.72 -23.47 -21.76
C LYS A 538 -18.83 -24.42 -20.57
N ARG A 539 -19.99 -24.45 -19.92
CA ARG A 539 -20.28 -25.22 -18.71
C ARG A 539 -19.84 -26.69 -18.80
N ASP A 540 -20.01 -27.30 -20.00
CA ASP A 540 -19.74 -28.71 -20.24
C ASP A 540 -18.24 -29.07 -20.28
N LYS A 541 -17.35 -28.08 -20.30
CA LYS A 541 -15.89 -28.29 -20.32
C LYS A 541 -15.19 -28.10 -18.97
N TYR A 542 -15.83 -27.40 -17.99
CA TYR A 542 -15.16 -26.92 -16.78
C TYR A 542 -15.83 -27.33 -15.47
N VAL A 543 -17.03 -27.91 -15.51
CA VAL A 543 -17.68 -28.48 -14.33
C VAL A 543 -17.66 -30.00 -14.52
N PRO A 544 -16.87 -30.76 -13.74
CA PRO A 544 -16.95 -32.21 -13.74
C PRO A 544 -18.36 -32.62 -13.35
N LYS A 545 -18.96 -33.59 -14.10
CA LYS A 545 -20.29 -34.10 -13.80
C LYS A 545 -20.36 -34.78 -12.42
N ASP A 546 -19.22 -35.22 -11.90
CA ASP A 546 -19.06 -35.90 -10.62
C ASP A 546 -18.00 -35.22 -9.78
N TRP A 547 -18.40 -34.19 -9.06
CA TRP A 547 -17.55 -33.42 -8.15
C TRP A 547 -17.02 -34.26 -6.95
N GLU A 548 -17.59 -35.42 -6.71
CA GLU A 548 -17.20 -36.31 -5.61
C GLU A 548 -15.95 -37.19 -5.89
N GLN A 549 -15.41 -37.20 -7.10
CA GLN A 549 -14.27 -38.06 -7.46
C GLN A 549 -13.04 -37.31 -7.99
N LYS A 550 -12.15 -36.95 -7.06
CA LYS A 550 -10.67 -37.08 -7.09
C LYS A 550 -9.82 -36.37 -8.15
N THR A 551 -9.02 -35.46 -7.65
CA THR A 551 -7.52 -35.38 -7.68
C THR A 551 -6.73 -35.61 -8.99
N SER A 552 -7.30 -36.02 -10.11
CA SER A 552 -6.58 -36.15 -11.39
C SER A 552 -6.83 -34.99 -12.37
N SER A 553 -7.57 -33.98 -11.95
CA SER A 553 -8.07 -32.92 -12.84
C SER A 553 -7.06 -31.85 -13.18
N PHE A 554 -6.05 -31.60 -12.32
CA PHE A 554 -5.07 -30.55 -12.54
C PHE A 554 -4.09 -30.89 -13.68
N GLU A 555 -3.62 -32.14 -13.77
CA GLU A 555 -2.76 -32.58 -14.87
C GLU A 555 -3.49 -32.65 -16.23
N MET A 556 -4.78 -33.01 -16.25
CA MET A 556 -5.59 -32.94 -17.46
C MET A 556 -5.94 -31.49 -17.85
N TRP A 557 -6.07 -30.60 -16.89
CA TRP A 557 -6.29 -29.19 -17.14
C TRP A 557 -5.06 -28.55 -17.77
N LEU A 558 -3.86 -28.80 -17.27
CA LEU A 558 -2.59 -28.35 -17.86
C LEU A 558 -2.38 -28.86 -19.31
N LYS A 559 -2.70 -30.12 -19.61
CA LYS A 559 -2.58 -30.67 -20.97
C LYS A 559 -3.57 -30.11 -21.99
N ARG A 560 -4.71 -29.56 -21.55
CA ARG A 560 -5.70 -28.88 -22.41
C ARG A 560 -5.37 -27.42 -22.69
N TRP A 561 -4.60 -26.79 -21.83
CA TRP A 561 -4.17 -25.38 -21.98
C TRP A 561 -3.18 -25.17 -23.14
N ASP A 562 -2.48 -26.19 -23.54
CA ASP A 562 -1.47 -26.14 -24.62
C ASP A 562 -2.02 -25.65 -25.97
N LEU A 563 -3.28 -25.91 -26.26
CA LEU A 563 -3.94 -25.47 -27.50
C LEU A 563 -4.60 -24.08 -27.41
N GLU A 564 -5.02 -23.65 -26.24
CA GLU A 564 -5.65 -22.33 -26.04
C GLU A 564 -4.60 -21.23 -25.77
N CYS A 565 -3.45 -21.57 -25.19
CA CYS A 565 -2.32 -20.64 -25.03
C CYS A 565 -1.82 -20.10 -26.38
N CYS A 566 -1.83 -20.91 -27.43
CA CYS A 566 -1.46 -20.45 -28.78
C CYS A 566 -2.40 -19.37 -29.32
N LYS A 567 -3.69 -19.40 -28.98
CA LYS A 567 -4.67 -18.40 -29.41
C LYS A 567 -4.53 -17.10 -28.62
N ILE A 568 -4.23 -17.18 -27.31
CA ILE A 568 -3.95 -16.01 -26.47
C ILE A 568 -2.65 -15.34 -26.95
N PHE A 569 -1.65 -16.10 -27.33
CA PHE A 569 -0.39 -15.62 -27.89
C PHE A 569 -0.60 -14.79 -29.17
N VAL A 570 -1.39 -15.30 -30.09
CA VAL A 570 -1.74 -14.59 -31.34
C VAL A 570 -2.56 -13.33 -31.05
N THR A 571 -3.49 -13.37 -30.11
CA THR A 571 -4.35 -12.25 -29.77
C THR A 571 -3.59 -11.12 -29.04
N LEU A 572 -2.67 -11.46 -28.15
CA LEU A 572 -1.80 -10.48 -27.47
C LEU A 572 -0.79 -9.84 -28.45
N HIS A 573 -0.28 -10.62 -29.43
CA HIS A 573 0.59 -10.08 -30.46
C HIS A 573 -0.12 -9.07 -31.38
N PHE A 574 -1.40 -9.30 -31.64
CA PHE A 574 -2.25 -8.36 -32.41
C PHE A 574 -2.66 -7.09 -31.63
N LEU A 575 -2.78 -7.20 -30.29
CA LEU A 575 -3.23 -6.07 -29.45
C LEU A 575 -2.11 -5.10 -29.06
N PHE A 576 -0.87 -5.58 -28.92
CA PHE A 576 0.23 -4.78 -28.36
C PHE A 576 1.35 -4.43 -29.37
N GLY A 577 1.24 -4.86 -30.62
CA GLY A 577 2.22 -4.56 -31.68
C GLY A 577 3.62 -5.18 -31.45
N GLU A 578 4.49 -5.07 -32.42
CA GLU A 578 5.87 -5.59 -32.38
C GLU A 578 6.79 -4.75 -31.48
N GLY A 579 6.56 -4.73 -30.17
CA GLY A 579 7.44 -4.11 -29.21
C GLY A 579 8.31 -5.13 -28.46
N ARG A 580 9.60 -4.81 -28.25
CA ARG A 580 10.54 -5.63 -27.45
C ARG A 580 10.02 -5.96 -26.03
N PHE A 581 9.05 -5.24 -25.56
CA PHE A 581 8.42 -5.40 -24.25
C PHE A 581 7.51 -6.63 -24.19
N ALA A 582 6.68 -6.86 -25.22
CA ALA A 582 5.77 -8.00 -25.29
C ALA A 582 6.54 -9.34 -25.39
N ALA A 583 7.61 -9.37 -26.15
CA ALA A 583 8.45 -10.57 -26.31
C ALA A 583 9.18 -10.97 -25.00
N ARG A 584 9.57 -9.98 -24.17
CA ARG A 584 10.28 -10.22 -22.90
C ARG A 584 9.34 -10.64 -21.78
N PHE A 585 8.14 -10.05 -21.70
CA PHE A 585 7.10 -10.47 -20.75
C PHE A 585 6.63 -11.91 -21.00
N LEU A 586 6.52 -12.28 -22.25
CA LEU A 586 6.15 -13.65 -22.67
C LEU A 586 7.27 -14.65 -22.40
N CYS A 587 8.55 -14.29 -22.56
CA CYS A 587 9.69 -15.13 -22.18
C CYS A 587 9.79 -15.33 -20.66
N PHE A 588 9.47 -14.32 -19.87
CA PHE A 588 9.43 -14.42 -18.41
C PHE A 588 8.32 -15.36 -17.95
N PHE A 589 7.11 -15.18 -18.47
CA PHE A 589 5.96 -16.03 -18.15
C PHE A 589 6.20 -17.52 -18.54
N TYR A 590 6.87 -17.73 -19.67
CA TYR A 590 7.22 -19.06 -20.15
C TYR A 590 8.31 -19.74 -19.30
N LYS A 591 9.26 -18.97 -18.78
CA LYS A 591 10.39 -19.49 -18.00
C LYS A 591 10.01 -19.88 -16.56
N GLU A 592 9.07 -19.18 -15.97
CA GLU A 592 8.57 -19.44 -14.60
C GLU A 592 7.45 -20.48 -14.55
N VAL A 593 6.63 -20.57 -15.60
CA VAL A 593 5.48 -21.49 -15.64
C VAL A 593 5.86 -22.87 -16.20
N PHE A 594 6.92 -22.97 -17.00
CA PHE A 594 7.30 -24.19 -17.73
C PHE A 594 8.75 -24.66 -17.48
N SER A 595 9.25 -24.59 -16.24
CA SER A 595 10.49 -25.29 -15.86
C SER A 595 10.27 -26.81 -15.79
N ILE A 596 9.85 -27.44 -16.88
CA ILE A 596 9.76 -28.89 -17.00
C ILE A 596 10.83 -29.37 -17.97
N GLU A 597 11.70 -30.26 -17.49
CA GLU A 597 12.69 -30.97 -18.28
C GLU A 597 12.04 -31.66 -19.47
N GLY A 598 12.37 -31.21 -20.68
CA GLY A 598 11.89 -31.82 -21.92
C GLY A 598 12.05 -30.99 -23.19
N PHE A 599 12.45 -29.73 -23.09
CA PHE A 599 12.49 -28.82 -24.24
C PHE A 599 13.90 -28.52 -24.80
N SER A 600 14.81 -29.50 -24.77
CA SER A 600 16.15 -29.35 -25.37
C SER A 600 16.21 -29.46 -26.89
N SER A 601 15.14 -29.89 -27.57
CA SER A 601 15.15 -30.18 -29.03
C SER A 601 14.65 -29.04 -29.94
N TRP A 602 14.19 -27.90 -29.38
CA TRP A 602 13.66 -26.77 -30.17
C TRP A 602 14.64 -25.62 -30.38
N ARG A 603 15.92 -25.76 -30.00
CA ARG A 603 16.94 -24.70 -30.10
C ARG A 603 17.66 -24.61 -31.44
N GLN A 604 17.29 -25.37 -32.44
CA GLN A 604 17.96 -25.25 -33.75
C GLN A 604 16.96 -25.24 -34.90
N LYS A 605 16.27 -24.15 -35.14
CA LYS A 605 15.96 -23.68 -36.50
C LYS A 605 15.30 -22.32 -36.47
N SER A 606 16.06 -21.35 -36.98
CA SER A 606 15.61 -20.11 -37.59
C SER A 606 14.76 -19.15 -36.73
N TRP A 607 15.40 -18.14 -36.17
CA TRP A 607 14.89 -16.75 -36.13
C TRP A 607 15.94 -15.85 -35.46
N LEU A 608 17.11 -15.71 -36.07
CA LEU A 608 18.03 -14.59 -35.84
C LEU A 608 18.92 -14.45 -37.08
N SER A 609 18.56 -13.56 -37.96
CA SER A 609 19.54 -12.83 -38.77
C SER A 609 19.16 -11.36 -38.77
N PRO A 610 20.17 -10.45 -38.69
CA PRO A 610 19.93 -9.04 -38.41
C PRO A 610 19.64 -8.26 -39.70
N ARG A 611 18.70 -7.38 -39.62
CA ARG A 611 18.78 -6.10 -40.37
C ARG A 611 18.19 -5.00 -39.48
#